data_5ece2ff168a22a599852446fdfc4634f
#
_entry.id   5ece2ff168a22a599852446fdfc4634f
#
_cell.length_a   1.000
_cell.length_b   1.000
_cell.length_c   1.000
_cell.angle_alpha   90.00
_cell.angle_beta   90.00
_cell.angle_gamma   90.00
#
_symmetry.space_group_name_H-M   'P 1'
#
loop_
_entity.id
_entity.type
_entity.pdbx_description
1 polymer ?
#
loop_
_entity_poly.entity_id
_entity_poly.type
_entity_poly.pdbx_seq_one_letter_code
_entity_poly.pdbx_strand_id
1 'polypeptide(L)'
;MPTRVSFDHAHIFATDLSATVRFFQEMFDAEIVWDAEAAGARNVRLAVGRGFIHVYDQPPRLPRPGNIHHLGMETDDLDALVARMRARGYQFRNPIRDYPEFRYVMIAAPDNILIELFQVRHPAQWRVAE
;
A
#
# COMPACT_ATOMS: atom_id res chain seq x y z
N MET A 1 30.86 -3.36 13.49
CA MET A 1 29.45 -2.96 13.51
C MET A 1 28.57 -4.07 12.98
N PRO A 2 27.55 -4.48 13.69
CA PRO A 2 26.63 -5.47 13.15
C PRO A 2 25.90 -4.93 11.92
N THR A 3 25.68 -5.80 10.96
CA THR A 3 24.87 -5.50 9.80
C THR A 3 23.42 -5.26 10.24
N ARG A 4 22.81 -4.20 9.74
CA ARG A 4 21.40 -3.92 9.99
C ARG A 4 20.57 -4.43 8.81
N VAL A 5 19.44 -5.01 9.13
CA VAL A 5 18.47 -5.48 8.13
C VAL A 5 17.14 -4.81 8.40
N SER A 6 16.53 -4.28 7.36
CA SER A 6 15.19 -3.66 7.45
C SER A 6 14.37 -4.09 6.24
N PHE A 7 13.07 -4.19 6.44
CA PHE A 7 12.17 -4.38 5.31
C PHE A 7 12.15 -3.10 4.47
N ASP A 8 12.33 -3.21 3.15
CA ASP A 8 12.40 -2.04 2.26
C ASP A 8 11.12 -1.83 1.47
N HIS A 9 10.67 -2.84 0.72
CA HIS A 9 9.55 -2.63 -0.19
C HIS A 9 8.75 -3.90 -0.44
N ALA A 10 7.51 -3.69 -0.92
CA ALA A 10 6.73 -4.72 -1.59
C ALA A 10 6.83 -4.49 -3.10
N HIS A 11 6.96 -5.56 -3.88
CA HIS A 11 6.95 -5.51 -5.33
C HIS A 11 5.61 -6.01 -5.83
N ILE A 12 4.93 -5.20 -6.65
CA ILE A 12 3.62 -5.56 -7.20
C ILE A 12 3.65 -5.51 -8.72
N PHE A 13 2.86 -6.37 -9.35
CA PHE A 13 2.64 -6.34 -10.78
C PHE A 13 1.48 -5.40 -11.11
N ALA A 14 1.54 -4.75 -12.26
CA ALA A 14 0.49 -3.87 -12.72
C ALA A 14 0.17 -4.14 -14.20
N THR A 15 -1.10 -4.40 -14.48
CA THR A 15 -1.61 -4.50 -15.84
C THR A 15 -1.53 -3.14 -16.54
N ASP A 16 -1.85 -2.07 -15.81
CA ASP A 16 -1.73 -0.69 -16.26
C ASP A 16 -0.90 0.08 -15.24
N LEU A 17 0.39 0.22 -15.53
CA LEU A 17 1.33 0.88 -14.62
C LEU A 17 0.89 2.29 -14.25
N SER A 18 0.48 3.08 -15.26
CA SER A 18 0.09 4.48 -15.04
C SER A 18 -1.13 4.59 -14.13
N ALA A 19 -2.12 3.72 -14.32
CA ALA A 19 -3.31 3.70 -13.47
C ALA A 19 -2.98 3.31 -12.04
N THR A 20 -2.10 2.33 -11.85
CA THR A 20 -1.67 1.88 -10.53
C THR A 20 -0.88 2.97 -9.80
N VAL A 21 0.09 3.58 -10.49
CA VAL A 21 0.87 4.69 -9.91
C VAL A 21 -0.05 5.83 -9.50
N ARG A 22 -0.96 6.22 -10.38
CA ARG A 22 -1.92 7.30 -10.10
C ARG A 22 -2.81 6.99 -8.90
N PHE A 23 -3.26 5.74 -8.76
CA PHE A 23 -4.04 5.33 -7.61
C PHE A 23 -3.29 5.62 -6.30
N PHE A 24 -2.04 5.18 -6.19
CA PHE A 24 -1.26 5.41 -4.98
C PHE A 24 -0.94 6.89 -4.75
N GLN A 25 -0.72 7.66 -5.83
CA GLN A 25 -0.51 9.10 -5.73
C GLN A 25 -1.78 9.81 -5.23
N GLU A 26 -2.92 9.52 -5.81
CA GLU A 26 -4.17 10.20 -5.48
C GLU A 26 -4.73 9.79 -4.12
N MET A 27 -4.60 8.51 -3.75
CA MET A 27 -5.20 8.00 -2.52
C MET A 27 -4.29 8.16 -1.30
N PHE A 28 -2.97 8.05 -1.48
CA PHE A 28 -2.03 7.99 -0.37
C PHE A 28 -0.90 9.01 -0.46
N ASP A 29 -0.98 9.97 -1.38
CA ASP A 29 0.06 10.97 -1.60
C ASP A 29 1.43 10.35 -1.91
N ALA A 30 1.45 9.23 -2.61
CA ALA A 30 2.68 8.58 -2.99
C ALA A 30 3.53 9.46 -3.91
N GLU A 31 4.85 9.37 -3.77
CA GLU A 31 5.80 10.10 -4.60
C GLU A 31 6.65 9.14 -5.40
N ILE A 32 6.85 9.43 -6.69
CA ILE A 32 7.79 8.67 -7.53
C ILE A 32 9.19 9.09 -7.14
N VAL A 33 9.99 8.14 -6.64
CA VAL A 33 11.39 8.40 -6.29
C VAL A 33 12.38 7.75 -7.27
N TRP A 34 11.91 6.86 -8.11
CA TRP A 34 12.72 6.24 -9.16
C TRP A 34 11.81 5.65 -10.23
N ASP A 35 12.22 5.75 -11.49
CA ASP A 35 11.45 5.28 -12.64
C ASP A 35 12.42 4.90 -13.76
N ALA A 36 12.57 3.61 -14.01
CA ALA A 36 13.48 3.12 -15.03
C ALA A 36 13.14 1.69 -15.45
N GLU A 37 13.71 1.24 -16.55
CA GLU A 37 13.64 -0.17 -16.91
C GLU A 37 14.61 -0.97 -16.06
N ALA A 38 14.13 -2.07 -15.50
CA ALA A 38 14.91 -3.01 -14.73
C ALA A 38 14.24 -4.39 -14.78
N ALA A 39 15.03 -5.44 -14.87
CA ALA A 39 14.55 -6.82 -14.92
C ALA A 39 13.53 -7.07 -16.04
N GLY A 40 13.67 -6.41 -17.17
CA GLY A 40 12.90 -6.67 -18.38
C GLY A 40 11.63 -5.85 -18.55
N ALA A 41 11.34 -4.90 -17.68
CA ALA A 41 10.21 -4.00 -17.83
C ALA A 41 10.42 -2.69 -17.07
N ARG A 42 9.54 -1.72 -17.32
CA ARG A 42 9.53 -0.46 -16.57
C ARG A 42 9.17 -0.74 -15.12
N ASN A 43 9.91 -0.13 -14.23
CA ASN A 43 9.77 -0.28 -12.79
C ASN A 43 9.71 1.09 -12.15
N VAL A 44 8.70 1.33 -11.32
CA VAL A 44 8.53 2.60 -10.62
C VAL A 44 8.58 2.36 -9.13
N ARG A 45 9.48 3.08 -8.44
CA ARG A 45 9.56 3.03 -6.98
C ARG A 45 8.75 4.19 -6.41
N LEU A 46 7.76 3.87 -5.61
CA LEU A 46 6.90 4.83 -4.93
C LEU A 46 7.25 4.90 -3.45
N ALA A 47 7.41 6.12 -2.94
CA ALA A 47 7.46 6.35 -1.50
C ALA A 47 6.03 6.58 -1.00
N VAL A 48 5.60 5.79 -0.03
CA VAL A 48 4.31 5.94 0.64
C VAL A 48 4.60 6.09 2.12
N GLY A 49 4.64 7.35 2.58
CA GLY A 49 5.13 7.66 3.92
C GLY A 49 6.56 7.14 4.11
N ARG A 50 6.76 6.27 5.08
CA ARG A 50 8.08 5.69 5.39
C ARG A 50 8.39 4.42 4.60
N GLY A 51 7.42 3.86 3.92
CA GLY A 51 7.59 2.62 3.17
C GLY A 51 7.67 2.83 1.68
N PHE A 52 7.99 1.76 0.97
CA PHE A 52 8.14 1.80 -0.49
C PHE A 52 7.36 0.68 -1.14
N ILE A 53 6.87 0.97 -2.35
CA ILE A 53 6.25 -0.02 -3.22
C ILE A 53 6.93 0.09 -4.58
N HIS A 54 7.34 -1.04 -5.14
CA HIS A 54 7.80 -1.11 -6.52
C HIS A 54 6.65 -1.58 -7.40
N VAL A 55 6.34 -0.82 -8.43
CA VAL A 55 5.30 -1.16 -9.41
C VAL A 55 5.98 -1.59 -10.70
N TYR A 56 5.69 -2.81 -11.13
CA TYR A 56 6.32 -3.45 -12.28
C TYR A 56 5.33 -3.54 -13.43
N ASP A 57 5.72 -3.06 -14.60
CA ASP A 57 4.86 -2.99 -15.79
C ASP A 57 4.71 -4.35 -16.47
N GLN A 58 4.09 -5.28 -15.74
CA GLN A 58 3.67 -6.59 -16.23
C GLN A 58 2.39 -7.01 -15.51
N PRO A 59 1.46 -7.66 -16.22
CA PRO A 59 0.25 -8.15 -15.56
C PRO A 59 0.58 -9.23 -14.53
N PRO A 60 -0.27 -9.40 -13.50
CA PRO A 60 -0.11 -10.48 -12.53
C PRO A 60 -0.05 -11.85 -13.22
N ARG A 61 0.79 -12.73 -12.72
CA ARG A 61 0.95 -14.07 -13.27
C ARG A 61 -0.10 -15.01 -12.69
N LEU A 62 -1.14 -15.28 -13.48
CA LEU A 62 -2.17 -16.25 -13.15
C LEU A 62 -1.80 -17.62 -13.70
N PRO A 63 -2.28 -18.74 -13.11
CA PRO A 63 -3.28 -18.84 -12.04
C PRO A 63 -2.71 -19.06 -10.64
N ARG A 64 -1.42 -18.80 -10.39
CA ARG A 64 -0.83 -19.09 -9.07
C ARG A 64 -1.30 -18.07 -8.02
N PRO A 65 -2.02 -18.49 -6.97
CA PRO A 65 -2.22 -17.62 -5.82
C PRO A 65 -0.87 -17.41 -5.13
N GLY A 66 -0.53 -16.14 -4.87
CA GLY A 66 0.61 -15.82 -4.04
C GLY A 66 0.29 -16.10 -2.56
N ASN A 67 1.32 -16.17 -1.74
CA ASN A 67 1.13 -16.31 -0.30
C ASN A 67 1.04 -14.98 0.44
N ILE A 68 1.08 -13.86 -0.27
CA ILE A 68 0.82 -12.53 0.28
C ILE A 68 -0.67 -12.25 0.15
N HIS A 69 -1.35 -12.05 1.28
CA HIS A 69 -2.79 -11.79 1.29
C HIS A 69 -3.12 -10.34 0.97
N HIS A 70 -2.40 -9.40 1.59
CA HIS A 70 -2.67 -7.98 1.42
C HIS A 70 -1.46 -7.15 1.82
N LEU A 71 -1.52 -5.85 1.48
CA LEU A 71 -0.59 -4.84 1.97
C LEU A 71 -1.25 -4.07 3.10
N GLY A 72 -0.49 -3.68 4.12
CA GLY A 72 -0.98 -2.83 5.19
C GLY A 72 -0.55 -1.39 4.99
N MET A 73 -1.49 -0.46 5.14
CA MET A 73 -1.23 0.98 5.13
C MET A 73 -1.70 1.56 6.45
N GLU A 74 -0.78 2.02 7.26
CA GLU A 74 -1.10 2.62 8.55
C GLU A 74 -1.44 4.11 8.40
N THR A 75 -2.44 4.55 9.13
CA THR A 75 -2.78 5.96 9.26
C THR A 75 -2.99 6.29 10.75
N ASP A 76 -2.77 7.54 11.11
CA ASP A 76 -3.07 8.04 12.45
C ASP A 76 -4.53 8.52 12.59
N ASP A 77 -5.26 8.60 11.46
CA ASP A 77 -6.69 9.00 11.45
C ASP A 77 -7.42 8.31 10.30
N LEU A 78 -7.99 7.14 10.62
CA LEU A 78 -8.67 6.33 9.60
C LEU A 78 -9.94 7.00 9.08
N ASP A 79 -10.70 7.68 9.93
CA ASP A 79 -11.91 8.37 9.49
C ASP A 79 -11.59 9.48 8.50
N ALA A 80 -10.54 10.26 8.76
CA ALA A 80 -10.11 11.32 7.86
C ALA A 80 -9.59 10.75 6.54
N LEU A 81 -8.82 9.65 6.57
CA LEU A 81 -8.33 9.00 5.36
C LEU A 81 -9.50 8.50 4.49
N VAL A 82 -10.47 7.84 5.10
CA VAL A 82 -11.66 7.34 4.38
C VAL A 82 -12.43 8.51 3.74
N ALA A 83 -12.63 9.60 4.48
CA ALA A 83 -13.31 10.79 3.93
C ALA A 83 -12.54 11.38 2.75
N ARG A 84 -11.22 11.49 2.86
CA ARG A 84 -10.37 11.99 1.77
C ARG A 84 -10.43 11.11 0.54
N MET A 85 -10.37 9.79 0.72
CA MET A 85 -10.42 8.85 -0.39
C MET A 85 -11.79 8.91 -1.11
N ARG A 86 -12.87 9.02 -0.35
CA ARG A 86 -14.22 9.21 -0.92
C ARG A 86 -14.29 10.50 -1.74
N ALA A 87 -13.74 11.59 -1.23
CA ALA A 87 -13.70 12.86 -1.94
C ALA A 87 -12.89 12.76 -3.23
N ARG A 88 -11.91 11.87 -3.30
CA ARG A 88 -11.07 11.62 -4.47
C ARG A 88 -11.61 10.49 -5.38
N GLY A 89 -12.83 10.03 -5.12
CA GLY A 89 -13.55 9.12 -6.00
C GLY A 89 -13.50 7.64 -5.65
N TYR A 90 -12.86 7.25 -4.54
CA TYR A 90 -12.86 5.84 -4.14
C TYR A 90 -14.20 5.46 -3.53
N GLN A 91 -14.75 4.32 -3.98
CA GLN A 91 -16.01 3.78 -3.48
C GLN A 91 -15.73 2.62 -2.53
N PHE A 92 -15.99 2.83 -1.24
CA PHE A 92 -15.79 1.79 -0.23
C PHE A 92 -16.89 0.74 -0.29
N ARG A 93 -16.50 -0.52 -0.27
CA ARG A 93 -17.42 -1.67 -0.27
C ARG A 93 -17.57 -2.30 1.12
N ASN A 94 -16.66 -1.96 2.02
CA ASN A 94 -16.61 -2.53 3.36
C ASN A 94 -16.70 -1.42 4.39
N PRO A 95 -17.35 -1.67 5.56
CA PRO A 95 -17.34 -0.72 6.67
C PRO A 95 -16.02 -0.79 7.44
N ILE A 96 -15.71 0.28 8.17
CA ILE A 96 -14.63 0.26 9.15
C ILE A 96 -14.98 -0.74 10.25
N ARG A 97 -14.04 -1.59 10.63
CA ARG A 97 -14.17 -2.53 11.74
C ARG A 97 -13.33 -2.05 12.92
N ASP A 98 -13.92 -2.15 14.11
CA ASP A 98 -13.33 -1.69 15.36
C ASP A 98 -12.97 -2.87 16.26
N TYR A 99 -11.73 -2.88 16.74
CA TYR A 99 -11.23 -3.82 17.73
C TYR A 99 -10.54 -3.05 18.87
N PRO A 100 -10.30 -3.68 20.02
CA PRO A 100 -9.65 -2.96 21.13
C PRO A 100 -8.28 -2.38 20.79
N GLU A 101 -7.48 -3.06 19.98
CA GLU A 101 -6.12 -2.65 19.66
C GLU A 101 -6.02 -1.80 18.40
N PHE A 102 -6.96 -1.95 17.46
CA PHE A 102 -6.87 -1.26 16.15
C PHE A 102 -8.24 -1.18 15.47
N ARG A 103 -8.30 -0.31 14.47
CA ARG A 103 -9.41 -0.20 13.52
C ARG A 103 -8.91 -0.41 12.12
N TYR A 104 -9.71 -0.97 11.25
CA TYR A 104 -9.30 -1.15 9.86
C TYR A 104 -10.47 -1.18 8.89
N VAL A 105 -10.14 -0.99 7.60
CA VAL A 105 -11.05 -1.22 6.49
C VAL A 105 -10.25 -1.82 5.33
N MET A 106 -10.83 -2.82 4.67
CA MET A 106 -10.21 -3.41 3.47
C MET A 106 -10.64 -2.66 2.22
N ILE A 107 -9.68 -2.40 1.35
CA ILE A 107 -9.91 -1.78 0.05
C ILE A 107 -9.19 -2.60 -1.03
N ALA A 108 -9.47 -2.27 -2.30
CA ALA A 108 -8.79 -2.86 -3.44
C ALA A 108 -8.17 -1.77 -4.31
N ALA A 109 -6.88 -1.93 -4.61
CA ALA A 109 -6.16 -1.15 -5.59
C ALA A 109 -6.38 -1.75 -7.00
N PRO A 110 -5.91 -1.09 -8.08
CA PRO A 110 -5.92 -1.71 -9.41
C PRO A 110 -5.31 -3.11 -9.39
N ASP A 111 -5.77 -3.99 -10.28
CA ASP A 111 -5.46 -5.42 -10.30
C ASP A 111 -5.95 -6.17 -9.06
N ASN A 112 -6.93 -5.59 -8.36
CA ASN A 112 -7.55 -6.19 -7.18
C ASN A 112 -6.55 -6.51 -6.06
N ILE A 113 -5.51 -5.69 -5.93
CA ILE A 113 -4.57 -5.79 -4.82
C ILE A 113 -5.27 -5.39 -3.54
N LEU A 114 -5.36 -6.31 -2.60
CA LEU A 114 -5.99 -6.01 -1.31
C LEU A 114 -5.07 -5.14 -0.46
N ILE A 115 -5.64 -4.10 0.10
CA ILE A 115 -4.97 -3.19 1.01
C ILE A 115 -5.81 -3.07 2.28
N GLU A 116 -5.17 -3.27 3.43
CA GLU A 116 -5.76 -2.99 4.72
C GLU A 116 -5.32 -1.59 5.16
N LEU A 117 -6.29 -0.69 5.28
CA LEU A 117 -6.06 0.62 5.91
C LEU A 117 -6.31 0.44 7.39
N PHE A 118 -5.31 0.73 8.23
CA PHE A 118 -5.50 0.51 9.66
C PHE A 118 -4.91 1.62 10.52
N GLN A 119 -5.52 1.78 11.68
CA GLN A 119 -5.11 2.73 12.70
C GLN A 119 -4.94 1.98 14.02
N VAL A 120 -3.75 2.02 14.60
CA VAL A 120 -3.52 1.44 15.92
C VAL A 120 -3.95 2.43 16.99
N ARG A 121 -4.57 1.90 18.05
CA ARG A 121 -5.05 2.74 19.16
C ARG A 121 -3.93 3.15 20.11
N HIS A 122 -2.90 2.30 20.22
CA HIS A 122 -1.78 2.52 21.13
C HIS A 122 -0.45 2.31 20.38
N PRO A 123 -0.01 3.31 19.57
CA PRO A 123 1.16 3.13 18.70
C PRO A 123 2.44 2.71 19.44
N ALA A 124 2.63 3.18 20.66
CA ALA A 124 3.82 2.85 21.46
C ALA A 124 3.91 1.35 21.78
N GLN A 125 2.78 0.66 21.86
CA GLN A 125 2.72 -0.78 22.10
C GLN A 125 2.87 -1.61 20.82
N TRP A 126 2.70 -0.96 19.67
CA TRP A 126 2.69 -1.62 18.37
C TRP A 126 4.04 -1.57 17.65
N ARG A 127 4.89 -0.64 18.01
CA ARG A 127 6.14 -0.38 17.32
C ARG A 127 7.34 -0.71 18.20
N VAL A 128 8.42 -1.11 17.53
CA VAL A 128 9.72 -1.25 18.19
C VAL A 128 10.33 0.16 18.34
N ALA A 129 10.89 0.45 19.50
CA ALA A 129 11.59 1.73 19.73
C ALA A 129 12.80 1.83 18.80
N GLU A 130 12.99 2.99 18.21
CA GLU A 130 14.15 3.30 17.37
C GLU A 130 15.40 3.58 18.20
#